data_b69d91d25d9dbfd8a275d5c942119d78
#
_entry.id   b69d91d25d9dbfd8a275d5c942119d78
#
_cell.length_a   1.000
_cell.length_b   1.000
_cell.length_c   1.000
_cell.angle_alpha   90.00
_cell.angle_beta   90.00
_cell.angle_gamma   90.00
#
_symmetry.space_group_name_H-M   'P 1'
#
loop_
_entity.id
_entity.type
_entity.pdbx_description
1 polymer ?
#
loop_
_entity_poly.entity_id
_entity_poly.type
_entity_poly.pdbx_seq_one_letter_code
_entity_poly.pdbx_strand_id
1 'polypeptide(L)'
;MFKRYTVLLLLGTLSWAGLSAQDKPDWPNLGRYAQENARLQQDDATVKGRVVFMGNSITEGWVREDTAFFTSNGYIGRGISGQTSYQFLLRFREDVLKLNPEVVVINAGTNDVAENTGPYNEEYTMGNIISMVELASVNGIEVILTSVLPAAAFGWNAAIKDAPQKIEALNKRISAYAQKEGIPYVDYYSAMVYGDNKALNPAYTKDGVHPTLDGYKVMEALIKKAIDKVK
;
A
#
# COMPACT_ATOMS: atom_id res chain seq x y z
N MET A 1 26.88 -33.81 -72.08
CA MET A 1 27.62 -33.47 -70.87
C MET A 1 26.76 -32.59 -70.01
N PHE A 2 25.93 -33.16 -69.07
CA PHE A 2 25.03 -32.44 -68.18
C PHE A 2 25.66 -32.34 -66.81
N LYS A 3 25.95 -31.09 -66.35
CA LYS A 3 26.38 -30.81 -65.00
C LYS A 3 25.18 -30.82 -64.04
N ARG A 4 25.18 -31.74 -63.09
CA ARG A 4 24.24 -31.75 -61.96
C ARG A 4 24.72 -30.78 -60.89
N TYR A 5 23.91 -29.80 -60.54
CA TYR A 5 24.11 -28.94 -59.41
C TYR A 5 23.33 -29.52 -58.21
N THR A 6 24.09 -29.90 -57.16
CA THR A 6 23.50 -30.34 -55.89
C THR A 6 23.25 -29.10 -55.05
N VAL A 7 21.99 -28.81 -54.75
CA VAL A 7 21.58 -27.73 -53.83
C VAL A 7 21.53 -28.35 -52.41
N LEU A 8 22.45 -27.93 -51.54
CA LEU A 8 22.38 -28.24 -50.11
C LEU A 8 21.38 -27.27 -49.45
N LEU A 9 20.25 -27.79 -48.99
CA LEU A 9 19.35 -27.07 -48.10
C LEU A 9 19.87 -27.19 -46.65
N LEU A 10 20.43 -26.10 -46.13
CA LEU A 10 20.68 -25.96 -44.68
C LEU A 10 19.34 -25.67 -43.98
N LEU A 11 18.79 -26.67 -43.31
CA LEU A 11 17.68 -26.50 -42.34
C LEU A 11 18.26 -25.92 -41.03
N GLY A 12 18.17 -24.61 -40.90
CA GLY A 12 18.44 -23.95 -39.63
C GLY A 12 17.30 -24.23 -38.66
N THR A 13 17.56 -25.03 -37.62
CA THR A 13 16.65 -25.19 -36.48
C THR A 13 16.73 -23.93 -35.63
N LEU A 14 15.74 -23.05 -35.75
CA LEU A 14 15.51 -22.01 -34.74
C LEU A 14 14.99 -22.70 -33.47
N SER A 15 15.89 -22.90 -32.52
CA SER A 15 15.49 -23.22 -31.16
C SER A 15 14.84 -21.97 -30.53
N TRP A 16 13.54 -21.98 -30.44
CA TRP A 16 12.81 -21.06 -29.57
C TRP A 16 13.11 -21.45 -28.14
N ALA A 17 14.04 -20.73 -27.50
CA ALA A 17 14.13 -20.73 -26.03
C ALA A 17 12.85 -20.10 -25.52
N GLY A 18 11.86 -20.93 -25.19
CA GLY A 18 10.65 -20.50 -24.53
C GLY A 18 11.03 -19.87 -23.19
N LEU A 19 10.93 -18.56 -23.07
CA LEU A 19 10.93 -17.91 -21.77
C LEU A 19 9.77 -18.50 -20.96
N SER A 20 10.12 -19.32 -19.97
CA SER A 20 9.16 -19.88 -19.05
C SER A 20 8.41 -18.74 -18.36
N ALA A 21 7.08 -18.77 -18.37
CA ALA A 21 6.22 -17.83 -17.66
C ALA A 21 6.44 -17.89 -16.13
N GLN A 22 7.21 -18.88 -15.65
CA GLN A 22 7.53 -19.12 -14.25
C GLN A 22 8.57 -18.14 -13.65
N ASP A 23 9.34 -17.42 -14.48
CA ASP A 23 10.41 -16.52 -14.03
C ASP A 23 9.98 -15.05 -13.93
N LYS A 24 8.70 -14.73 -14.14
CA LYS A 24 8.21 -13.36 -13.97
C LYS A 24 7.93 -13.11 -12.49
N PRO A 25 8.50 -12.05 -11.89
CA PRO A 25 8.23 -11.74 -10.50
C PRO A 25 6.74 -11.44 -10.30
N ASP A 26 6.17 -11.91 -9.17
CA ASP A 26 4.85 -11.49 -8.67
C ASP A 26 4.94 -10.03 -8.22
N TRP A 27 4.86 -9.11 -9.19
CA TRP A 27 5.08 -7.69 -8.93
C TRP A 27 4.16 -7.10 -7.85
N PRO A 28 2.85 -7.43 -7.78
CA PRO A 28 2.00 -7.00 -6.68
C PRO A 28 2.21 -7.80 -5.39
N ASN A 29 3.01 -8.88 -5.44
CA ASN A 29 3.29 -9.78 -4.33
C ASN A 29 2.00 -10.42 -3.75
N LEU A 30 1.16 -10.97 -4.63
CA LEU A 30 -0.10 -11.65 -4.28
C LEU A 30 0.14 -12.87 -3.39
N GLY A 31 1.31 -13.50 -3.52
CA GLY A 31 1.71 -14.64 -2.69
C GLY A 31 1.93 -14.29 -1.21
N ARG A 32 2.23 -13.02 -0.87
CA ARG A 32 2.64 -12.61 0.48
C ARG A 32 1.65 -13.01 1.59
N TYR A 33 0.37 -12.80 1.34
CA TYR A 33 -0.70 -13.08 2.30
C TYR A 33 -1.63 -14.21 1.88
N ALA A 34 -1.36 -14.89 0.75
CA ALA A 34 -2.27 -15.86 0.14
C ALA A 34 -2.70 -16.98 1.12
N GLN A 35 -1.76 -17.57 1.88
CA GLN A 35 -2.05 -18.62 2.83
C GLN A 35 -2.90 -18.12 4.01
N GLU A 36 -2.56 -16.97 4.55
CA GLU A 36 -3.31 -16.36 5.66
C GLU A 36 -4.70 -15.92 5.21
N ASN A 37 -4.82 -15.33 4.00
CA ASN A 37 -6.09 -14.96 3.41
C ASN A 37 -6.99 -16.19 3.22
N ALA A 38 -6.45 -17.29 2.70
CA ALA A 38 -7.21 -18.53 2.54
C ALA A 38 -7.72 -19.07 3.89
N ARG A 39 -6.90 -19.02 4.95
CA ARG A 39 -7.33 -19.40 6.30
C ARG A 39 -8.43 -18.49 6.82
N LEU A 40 -8.25 -17.15 6.74
CA LEU A 40 -9.24 -16.18 7.20
C LEU A 40 -10.58 -16.28 6.45
N GLN A 41 -10.58 -16.73 5.20
CA GLN A 41 -11.78 -17.00 4.42
C GLN A 41 -12.50 -18.28 4.86
N GLN A 42 -11.75 -19.28 5.34
CA GLN A 42 -12.30 -20.55 5.85
C GLN A 42 -12.84 -20.39 7.27
N ASP A 43 -12.16 -19.62 8.11
CA ASP A 43 -12.50 -19.43 9.55
C ASP A 43 -13.79 -18.61 9.73
N ASP A 44 -14.30 -17.96 8.69
CA ASP A 44 -15.72 -17.65 8.65
C ASP A 44 -16.26 -16.52 7.83
N ALA A 45 -17.42 -16.80 7.23
CA ALA A 45 -18.49 -15.86 6.91
C ALA A 45 -19.16 -15.21 8.16
N THR A 46 -18.88 -15.62 9.41
CA THR A 46 -19.54 -15.16 10.65
C THR A 46 -18.73 -14.14 11.46
N VAL A 47 -17.43 -13.96 11.21
CA VAL A 47 -16.63 -12.95 11.91
C VAL A 47 -17.02 -11.56 11.43
N LYS A 48 -17.98 -10.95 12.09
CA LYS A 48 -18.34 -9.54 11.91
C LYS A 48 -17.29 -8.63 12.52
N GLY A 49 -17.18 -7.41 12.01
CA GLY A 49 -16.35 -6.38 12.60
C GLY A 49 -14.86 -6.44 12.23
N ARG A 50 -14.47 -7.17 11.19
CA ARG A 50 -13.09 -7.15 10.70
C ARG A 50 -12.71 -5.75 10.23
N VAL A 51 -11.51 -5.32 10.60
CA VAL A 51 -10.88 -4.10 10.08
C VAL A 51 -9.58 -4.47 9.40
N VAL A 52 -9.44 -4.12 8.12
CA VAL A 52 -8.21 -4.38 7.36
C VAL A 52 -7.42 -3.09 7.21
N PHE A 53 -6.13 -3.13 7.52
CA PHE A 53 -5.19 -2.02 7.33
C PHE A 53 -4.37 -2.27 6.07
N MET A 54 -4.70 -1.58 4.99
CA MET A 54 -4.02 -1.64 3.71
C MET A 54 -2.90 -0.61 3.66
N GLY A 55 -1.66 -1.04 3.36
CA GLY A 55 -0.53 -0.12 3.35
C GLY A 55 0.80 -0.74 2.90
N ASN A 56 1.86 -0.01 3.20
CA ASN A 56 3.25 -0.33 2.87
C ASN A 56 4.05 -0.80 4.11
N SER A 57 5.36 -0.50 4.15
CA SER A 57 6.25 -0.81 5.28
C SER A 57 5.80 -0.19 6.60
N ILE A 58 5.14 0.97 6.58
CA ILE A 58 4.60 1.60 7.78
C ILE A 58 3.51 0.71 8.40
N THR A 59 2.61 0.17 7.60
CA THR A 59 1.59 -0.77 8.08
C THR A 59 2.18 -2.13 8.46
N GLU A 60 3.13 -2.66 7.67
CA GLU A 60 3.82 -3.92 7.99
C GLU A 60 4.63 -3.80 9.29
N GLY A 61 5.34 -2.68 9.45
CA GLY A 61 6.09 -2.36 10.67
C GLY A 61 5.20 -2.21 11.90
N TRP A 62 4.02 -1.62 11.74
CA TRP A 62 3.07 -1.45 12.84
C TRP A 62 2.63 -2.80 13.44
N VAL A 63 2.27 -3.75 12.60
CA VAL A 63 1.93 -5.11 13.05
C VAL A 63 3.07 -5.77 13.82
N ARG A 64 4.30 -5.53 13.41
CA ARG A 64 5.51 -6.08 14.06
C ARG A 64 5.84 -5.38 15.38
N GLU A 65 5.79 -4.03 15.42
CA GLU A 65 6.15 -3.21 16.59
C GLU A 65 5.08 -3.26 17.67
N ASP A 66 3.80 -3.37 17.29
CA ASP A 66 2.68 -3.53 18.23
C ASP A 66 1.67 -4.59 17.76
N THR A 67 2.08 -5.84 17.81
CA THR A 67 1.21 -6.98 17.51
C THR A 67 -0.04 -6.98 18.40
N ALA A 68 0.07 -6.53 19.65
CA ALA A 68 -1.03 -6.52 20.61
C ALA A 68 -2.16 -5.59 20.16
N PHE A 69 -1.85 -4.43 19.56
CA PHE A 69 -2.87 -3.53 19.00
C PHE A 69 -3.73 -4.22 17.94
N PHE A 70 -3.11 -5.02 17.07
CA PHE A 70 -3.84 -5.75 16.03
C PHE A 70 -4.63 -6.91 16.61
N THR A 71 -3.98 -7.78 17.39
CA THR A 71 -4.62 -9.02 17.87
C THR A 71 -5.74 -8.77 18.88
N SER A 72 -5.57 -7.79 19.80
CA SER A 72 -6.59 -7.49 20.80
C SER A 72 -7.84 -6.81 20.22
N ASN A 73 -7.73 -6.18 19.04
CA ASN A 73 -8.86 -5.54 18.37
C ASN A 73 -9.40 -6.36 17.19
N GLY A 74 -8.83 -7.52 16.87
CA GLY A 74 -9.20 -8.30 15.70
C GLY A 74 -8.88 -7.61 14.36
N TYR A 75 -7.86 -6.73 14.35
CA TYR A 75 -7.43 -6.03 13.14
C TYR A 75 -6.49 -6.88 12.30
N ILE A 76 -6.54 -6.69 10.99
CA ILE A 76 -5.76 -7.45 10.01
C ILE A 76 -4.84 -6.47 9.29
N GLY A 77 -3.53 -6.63 9.46
CA GLY A 77 -2.54 -5.86 8.72
C GLY A 77 -2.26 -6.46 7.34
N ARG A 78 -2.30 -5.62 6.32
CA ARG A 78 -1.98 -5.96 4.92
C ARG A 78 -0.97 -4.96 4.36
N GLY A 79 0.08 -4.70 5.15
CA GLY A 79 1.23 -3.90 4.74
C GLY A 79 2.26 -4.73 4.01
N ILE A 80 2.86 -4.19 2.93
CA ILE A 80 4.01 -4.79 2.25
C ILE A 80 5.05 -3.71 1.99
N SER A 81 6.25 -3.91 2.53
CA SER A 81 7.35 -2.95 2.43
C SER A 81 7.67 -2.58 0.97
N GLY A 82 7.95 -1.30 0.75
CA GLY A 82 8.33 -0.76 -0.56
C GLY A 82 7.21 -0.55 -1.56
N GLN A 83 6.01 -1.08 -1.32
CA GLN A 83 4.89 -1.01 -2.27
C GLN A 83 4.30 0.39 -2.38
N THR A 84 3.86 0.71 -3.60
CA THR A 84 3.14 1.92 -4.00
C THR A 84 1.64 1.65 -4.13
N SER A 85 0.85 2.71 -4.34
CA SER A 85 -0.59 2.63 -4.57
C SER A 85 -0.98 1.74 -5.76
N TYR A 86 -0.13 1.63 -6.79
CA TYR A 86 -0.34 0.73 -7.94
C TYR A 86 -0.42 -0.74 -7.50
N GLN A 87 0.53 -1.17 -6.67
CA GLN A 87 0.56 -2.54 -6.17
C GLN A 87 -0.56 -2.80 -5.16
N PHE A 88 -0.94 -1.79 -4.35
CA PHE A 88 -2.10 -1.90 -3.47
C PHE A 88 -3.37 -2.18 -4.28
N LEU A 89 -3.63 -1.42 -5.34
CA LEU A 89 -4.80 -1.61 -6.18
C LEU A 89 -4.85 -3.02 -6.79
N LEU A 90 -3.71 -3.53 -7.27
CA LEU A 90 -3.64 -4.88 -7.86
C LEU A 90 -3.95 -6.00 -6.86
N ARG A 91 -3.54 -5.85 -5.58
CA ARG A 91 -3.80 -6.84 -4.54
C ARG A 91 -5.02 -6.56 -3.68
N PHE A 92 -5.72 -5.45 -3.91
CA PHE A 92 -6.85 -5.00 -3.09
C PHE A 92 -7.98 -6.04 -3.01
N ARG A 93 -8.25 -6.73 -4.11
CA ARG A 93 -9.26 -7.78 -4.14
C ARG A 93 -8.90 -8.97 -3.23
N GLU A 94 -7.65 -9.43 -3.31
CA GLU A 94 -7.19 -10.59 -2.55
C GLU A 94 -7.02 -10.29 -1.07
N ASP A 95 -6.45 -9.12 -0.76
CA ASP A 95 -6.04 -8.75 0.59
C ASP A 95 -7.10 -7.95 1.38
N VAL A 96 -8.14 -7.46 0.70
CA VAL A 96 -9.22 -6.69 1.34
C VAL A 96 -10.59 -7.29 1.02
N LEU A 97 -11.03 -7.22 -0.25
CA LEU A 97 -12.43 -7.55 -0.58
C LEU A 97 -12.80 -8.99 -0.22
N LYS A 98 -11.93 -9.97 -0.50
CA LYS A 98 -12.17 -11.38 -0.19
C LYS A 98 -12.15 -11.69 1.31
N LEU A 99 -11.63 -10.80 2.15
CA LEU A 99 -11.68 -10.94 3.60
C LEU A 99 -12.99 -10.43 4.20
N ASN A 100 -13.83 -9.80 3.38
CA ASN A 100 -15.13 -9.27 3.75
C ASN A 100 -15.09 -8.42 5.05
N PRO A 101 -14.21 -7.40 5.13
CA PRO A 101 -14.13 -6.56 6.31
C PRO A 101 -15.33 -5.63 6.41
N GLU A 102 -15.64 -5.18 7.63
CA GLU A 102 -16.57 -4.07 7.85
C GLU A 102 -15.91 -2.73 7.49
N VAL A 103 -14.61 -2.59 7.79
CA VAL A 103 -13.85 -1.35 7.56
C VAL A 103 -12.52 -1.66 6.90
N VAL A 104 -12.11 -0.83 5.95
CA VAL A 104 -10.74 -0.78 5.44
C VAL A 104 -10.09 0.57 5.75
N VAL A 105 -8.91 0.55 6.35
CA VAL A 105 -8.04 1.72 6.55
C VAL A 105 -7.01 1.72 5.44
N ILE A 106 -6.93 2.80 4.66
CA ILE A 106 -5.98 2.92 3.54
C ILE A 106 -4.93 3.99 3.88
N ASN A 107 -3.67 3.56 3.99
CA ASN A 107 -2.51 4.44 4.13
C ASN A 107 -1.60 4.27 2.90
N ALA A 108 -1.72 5.17 1.93
CA ALA A 108 -1.05 5.11 0.63
C ALA A 108 -0.37 6.43 0.27
N GLY A 109 0.75 6.36 -0.47
CA GLY A 109 1.40 7.53 -1.06
C GLY A 109 2.88 7.72 -0.70
N THR A 110 3.36 7.21 0.44
CA THR A 110 4.77 7.38 0.86
C THR A 110 5.75 6.92 -0.23
N ASN A 111 5.57 5.68 -0.70
CA ASN A 111 6.46 5.08 -1.69
C ASN A 111 6.20 5.57 -3.12
N ASP A 112 5.00 6.08 -3.38
CA ASP A 112 4.68 6.79 -4.63
C ASP A 112 5.52 8.06 -4.71
N VAL A 113 5.51 8.91 -3.67
CA VAL A 113 6.33 10.11 -3.56
C VAL A 113 7.82 9.79 -3.58
N ALA A 114 8.23 8.66 -2.98
CA ALA A 114 9.62 8.17 -3.01
C ALA A 114 10.03 7.57 -4.36
N GLU A 115 9.11 7.47 -5.34
CA GLU A 115 9.35 6.96 -6.70
C GLU A 115 9.82 5.51 -6.75
N ASN A 116 9.33 4.66 -5.84
CA ASN A 116 9.78 3.26 -5.73
C ASN A 116 9.44 2.40 -6.96
N THR A 117 8.43 2.78 -7.74
CA THR A 117 8.01 2.01 -8.94
C THR A 117 8.03 2.84 -10.22
N GLY A 118 8.61 4.03 -10.17
CA GLY A 118 8.72 4.97 -11.28
C GLY A 118 8.47 6.41 -10.85
N PRO A 119 8.56 7.38 -11.76
CA PRO A 119 8.37 8.80 -11.45
C PRO A 119 7.03 9.07 -10.78
N TYR A 120 7.02 9.90 -9.74
CA TYR A 120 5.82 10.29 -9.02
C TYR A 120 4.84 11.03 -9.93
N ASN A 121 3.60 10.57 -9.92
CA ASN A 121 2.49 11.23 -10.57
C ASN A 121 1.31 11.29 -9.59
N GLU A 122 0.99 12.49 -9.13
CA GLU A 122 -0.05 12.72 -8.12
C GLU A 122 -1.45 12.29 -8.60
N GLU A 123 -1.76 12.52 -9.90
CA GLU A 123 -3.05 12.11 -10.49
C GLU A 123 -3.22 10.59 -10.47
N TYR A 124 -2.16 9.86 -10.82
CA TYR A 124 -2.22 8.40 -10.81
C TYR A 124 -2.30 7.85 -9.38
N THR A 125 -1.54 8.42 -8.44
CA THR A 125 -1.61 8.03 -7.02
C THR A 125 -3.02 8.25 -6.47
N MET A 126 -3.62 9.42 -6.73
CA MET A 126 -5.00 9.70 -6.35
C MET A 126 -6.00 8.79 -7.07
N GLY A 127 -5.81 8.53 -8.37
CA GLY A 127 -6.65 7.61 -9.13
C GLY A 127 -6.66 6.20 -8.52
N ASN A 128 -5.50 5.69 -8.11
CA ASN A 128 -5.41 4.40 -7.43
C ASN A 128 -6.14 4.39 -6.08
N ILE A 129 -6.00 5.48 -5.28
CA ILE A 129 -6.70 5.62 -4.00
C ILE A 129 -8.22 5.66 -4.23
N ILE A 130 -8.69 6.47 -5.17
CA ILE A 130 -10.11 6.57 -5.54
C ILE A 130 -10.65 5.21 -5.98
N SER A 131 -9.93 4.49 -6.84
CA SER A 131 -10.33 3.17 -7.31
C SER A 131 -10.47 2.16 -6.15
N MET A 132 -9.57 2.19 -5.16
CA MET A 132 -9.69 1.35 -3.96
C MET A 132 -10.91 1.73 -3.12
N VAL A 133 -11.22 3.02 -2.99
CA VAL A 133 -12.44 3.50 -2.31
C VAL A 133 -13.70 3.03 -3.03
N GLU A 134 -13.76 3.20 -4.34
CA GLU A 134 -14.90 2.75 -5.17
C GLU A 134 -15.10 1.23 -5.06
N LEU A 135 -14.01 0.45 -5.13
CA LEU A 135 -14.05 -1.00 -4.95
C LEU A 135 -14.57 -1.40 -3.56
N ALA A 136 -14.14 -0.71 -2.50
CA ALA A 136 -14.63 -0.96 -1.15
C ALA A 136 -16.13 -0.63 -1.05
N SER A 137 -16.53 0.55 -1.51
CA SER A 137 -17.91 1.05 -1.44
C SER A 137 -18.91 0.15 -2.16
N VAL A 138 -18.61 -0.33 -3.38
CA VAL A 138 -19.50 -1.24 -4.11
C VAL A 138 -19.60 -2.64 -3.47
N ASN A 139 -18.69 -2.97 -2.54
CA ASN A 139 -18.72 -4.20 -1.75
C ASN A 139 -19.29 -3.97 -0.33
N GLY A 140 -19.82 -2.77 -0.03
CA GLY A 140 -20.41 -2.46 1.28
C GLY A 140 -19.37 -2.35 2.41
N ILE A 141 -18.14 -2.02 2.09
CA ILE A 141 -17.03 -1.89 3.04
C ILE A 141 -16.83 -0.40 3.35
N GLU A 142 -16.91 -0.03 4.62
CA GLU A 142 -16.60 1.33 5.07
C GLU A 142 -15.10 1.64 4.88
N VAL A 143 -14.80 2.87 4.44
CA VAL A 143 -13.43 3.30 4.19
C VAL A 143 -13.01 4.37 5.18
N ILE A 144 -11.80 4.25 5.70
CA ILE A 144 -11.09 5.32 6.40
C ILE A 144 -9.84 5.65 5.59
N LEU A 145 -9.73 6.88 5.12
CA LEU A 145 -8.52 7.38 4.50
C LEU A 145 -7.62 8.04 5.54
N THR A 146 -6.32 7.91 5.35
CA THR A 146 -5.34 8.54 6.25
C THR A 146 -4.38 9.42 5.48
N SER A 147 -3.80 10.41 6.16
CA SER A 147 -2.68 11.15 5.59
C SER A 147 -1.45 10.26 5.39
N VAL A 148 -0.65 10.57 4.39
CA VAL A 148 0.75 10.16 4.31
C VAL A 148 1.51 10.81 5.47
N LEU A 149 2.38 10.06 6.13
CA LEU A 149 3.19 10.58 7.23
C LEU A 149 4.22 11.60 6.73
N PRO A 150 4.66 12.55 7.59
CA PRO A 150 5.73 13.46 7.21
C PRO A 150 7.03 12.72 6.89
N ALA A 151 7.78 13.23 5.91
CA ALA A 151 9.16 12.82 5.64
C ALA A 151 9.90 13.97 4.98
N ALA A 152 11.04 14.37 5.54
CA ALA A 152 11.88 15.41 4.93
C ALA A 152 12.66 14.90 3.72
N ALA A 153 12.98 13.61 3.70
CA ALA A 153 13.72 12.93 2.64
C ALA A 153 13.52 11.42 2.74
N PHE A 154 13.90 10.70 1.69
CA PHE A 154 13.93 9.24 1.67
C PHE A 154 15.38 8.76 1.60
N GLY A 155 15.85 8.04 2.63
CA GLY A 155 17.23 7.58 2.71
C GLY A 155 17.64 6.67 1.56
N TRP A 156 16.69 5.95 0.95
CA TRP A 156 16.91 5.05 -0.18
C TRP A 156 16.80 5.74 -1.55
N ASN A 157 16.25 6.96 -1.62
CA ASN A 157 16.17 7.75 -2.85
C ASN A 157 16.49 9.22 -2.59
N ALA A 158 17.79 9.51 -2.51
CA ALA A 158 18.30 10.86 -2.27
C ALA A 158 18.06 11.85 -3.44
N ALA A 159 17.56 11.38 -4.58
CA ALA A 159 17.21 12.24 -5.72
C ALA A 159 15.95 13.08 -5.44
N ILE A 160 15.04 12.58 -4.59
CA ILE A 160 13.82 13.30 -4.21
C ILE A 160 14.18 14.40 -3.21
N LYS A 161 14.10 15.67 -3.64
CA LYS A 161 14.43 16.85 -2.84
C LYS A 161 13.20 17.61 -2.33
N ASP A 162 12.04 17.30 -2.86
CA ASP A 162 10.76 17.98 -2.65
C ASP A 162 9.71 17.08 -1.97
N ALA A 163 10.18 16.08 -1.22
CA ALA A 163 9.31 15.12 -0.54
C ALA A 163 8.25 15.81 0.36
N PRO A 164 8.60 16.80 1.21
CA PRO A 164 7.62 17.49 2.05
C PRO A 164 6.51 18.14 1.24
N GLN A 165 6.86 18.86 0.16
CA GLN A 165 5.90 19.55 -0.68
C GLN A 165 4.95 18.60 -1.40
N LYS A 166 5.49 17.49 -1.93
CA LYS A 166 4.71 16.43 -2.56
C LYS A 166 3.76 15.76 -1.57
N ILE A 167 4.23 15.47 -0.36
CA ILE A 167 3.41 14.87 0.72
C ILE A 167 2.28 15.82 1.13
N GLU A 168 2.57 17.11 1.36
CA GLU A 168 1.55 18.09 1.73
C GLU A 168 0.50 18.25 0.61
N ALA A 169 0.92 18.33 -0.65
CA ALA A 169 0.01 18.40 -1.80
C ALA A 169 -0.90 17.17 -1.89
N LEU A 170 -0.34 15.97 -1.80
CA LEU A 170 -1.10 14.73 -1.83
C LEU A 170 -2.07 14.64 -0.64
N ASN A 171 -1.64 14.97 0.58
CA ASN A 171 -2.49 14.96 1.78
C ASN A 171 -3.67 15.93 1.65
N LYS A 172 -3.44 17.12 1.09
CA LYS A 172 -4.50 18.07 0.80
C LYS A 172 -5.54 17.49 -0.17
N ARG A 173 -5.12 16.76 -1.19
CA ARG A 173 -6.02 16.11 -2.15
C ARG A 173 -6.79 14.96 -1.52
N ILE A 174 -6.12 14.09 -0.76
CA ILE A 174 -6.77 12.97 -0.06
C ILE A 174 -7.84 13.51 0.91
N SER A 175 -7.49 14.53 1.70
CA SER A 175 -8.43 15.16 2.64
C SER A 175 -9.62 15.81 1.93
N ALA A 176 -9.38 16.54 0.84
CA ALA A 176 -10.45 17.17 0.07
C ALA A 176 -11.39 16.13 -0.58
N TYR A 177 -10.84 15.04 -1.09
CA TYR A 177 -11.62 13.92 -1.63
C TYR A 177 -12.45 13.26 -0.52
N ALA A 178 -11.82 12.93 0.60
CA ALA A 178 -12.52 12.35 1.76
C ALA A 178 -13.68 13.23 2.24
N GLN A 179 -13.45 14.54 2.36
CA GLN A 179 -14.50 15.50 2.73
C GLN A 179 -15.64 15.54 1.72
N LYS A 180 -15.33 15.55 0.43
CA LYS A 180 -16.34 15.58 -0.65
C LYS A 180 -17.23 14.35 -0.64
N GLU A 181 -16.64 13.17 -0.40
CA GLU A 181 -17.35 11.87 -0.43
C GLU A 181 -17.90 11.46 0.94
N GLY A 182 -17.71 12.29 1.99
CA GLY A 182 -18.17 11.97 3.35
C GLY A 182 -17.39 10.84 4.03
N ILE A 183 -16.16 10.56 3.56
CA ILE A 183 -15.29 9.50 4.08
C ILE A 183 -14.51 10.00 5.30
N PRO A 184 -14.44 9.26 6.41
CA PRO A 184 -13.59 9.60 7.53
C PRO A 184 -12.11 9.73 7.11
N TYR A 185 -11.48 10.85 7.50
CA TYR A 185 -10.07 11.11 7.26
C TYR A 185 -9.30 11.24 8.56
N VAL A 186 -8.20 10.53 8.70
CA VAL A 186 -7.33 10.56 9.87
C VAL A 186 -6.03 11.26 9.54
N ASP A 187 -5.83 12.42 10.14
CA ASP A 187 -4.64 13.26 9.94
C ASP A 187 -3.50 12.86 10.88
N TYR A 188 -2.73 11.87 10.48
CA TYR A 188 -1.47 11.51 11.15
C TYR A 188 -0.39 12.57 10.92
N TYR A 189 -0.41 13.21 9.73
CA TYR A 189 0.62 14.18 9.35
C TYR A 189 0.72 15.31 10.36
N SER A 190 -0.38 15.99 10.64
CA SER A 190 -0.40 17.12 11.58
C SER A 190 -0.01 16.72 13.01
N ALA A 191 -0.30 15.50 13.43
CA ALA A 191 0.07 15.00 14.75
C ALA A 191 1.55 14.61 14.89
N MET A 192 2.23 14.39 13.75
CA MET A 192 3.57 13.79 13.74
C MET A 192 4.63 14.65 13.04
N VAL A 193 4.26 15.75 12.38
CA VAL A 193 5.20 16.66 11.71
C VAL A 193 6.01 17.48 12.70
N TYR A 194 7.29 17.73 12.36
CA TYR A 194 8.22 18.50 13.19
C TYR A 194 9.14 19.39 12.36
N GLY A 195 9.38 20.59 12.86
CA GLY A 195 10.35 21.54 12.32
C GLY A 195 9.96 22.15 10.97
N ASP A 196 10.76 23.11 10.53
CA ASP A 196 10.52 23.85 9.29
C ASP A 196 10.69 22.99 8.04
N ASN A 197 11.50 21.94 8.13
CA ASN A 197 11.73 20.97 7.07
C ASN A 197 10.63 19.90 6.94
N LYS A 198 9.56 20.01 7.77
CA LYS A 198 8.41 19.09 7.75
C LYS A 198 8.80 17.61 7.89
N ALA A 199 9.81 17.34 8.68
CA ALA A 199 10.24 15.98 8.99
C ALA A 199 9.21 15.23 9.86
N LEU A 200 9.29 13.90 9.86
CA LEU A 200 8.68 13.10 10.91
C LEU A 200 9.40 13.41 12.24
N ASN A 201 8.62 13.63 13.30
CA ASN A 201 9.16 14.00 14.62
C ASN A 201 10.23 12.98 15.06
N PRO A 202 11.46 13.42 15.37
CA PRO A 202 12.56 12.54 15.77
C PRO A 202 12.25 11.64 16.98
N ALA A 203 11.30 12.04 17.84
CA ALA A 203 10.83 11.20 18.93
C ALA A 203 10.05 9.95 18.43
N TYR A 204 9.54 10.00 17.22
CA TYR A 204 8.66 8.96 16.64
C TYR A 204 9.33 8.12 15.56
N THR A 205 10.59 8.40 15.21
CA THR A 205 11.29 7.70 14.12
C THR A 205 12.78 7.61 14.37
N LYS A 206 13.44 6.62 13.75
CA LYS A 206 14.91 6.49 13.74
C LYS A 206 15.52 6.84 12.38
N ASP A 207 14.74 6.74 11.31
CA ASP A 207 15.20 6.92 9.93
C ASP A 207 14.49 8.07 9.18
N GLY A 208 13.59 8.77 9.87
CA GLY A 208 12.85 9.90 9.31
C GLY A 208 11.60 9.52 8.51
N VAL A 209 11.27 8.22 8.41
CA VAL A 209 10.11 7.71 7.63
C VAL A 209 9.28 6.71 8.41
N HIS A 210 9.90 5.70 9.01
CA HIS A 210 9.20 4.62 9.70
C HIS A 210 9.00 4.96 11.18
N PRO A 211 7.75 4.88 11.69
CA PRO A 211 7.50 5.11 13.10
C PRO A 211 8.16 4.06 14.00
N THR A 212 8.60 4.50 15.18
CA THR A 212 8.87 3.63 16.32
C THR A 212 7.56 3.27 17.03
N LEU A 213 7.62 2.43 18.07
CA LEU A 213 6.45 2.12 18.88
C LEU A 213 5.75 3.39 19.41
N ASP A 214 6.52 4.40 19.86
CA ASP A 214 5.95 5.67 20.32
C ASP A 214 5.21 6.41 19.20
N GLY A 215 5.73 6.38 17.97
CA GLY A 215 5.05 6.94 16.80
C GLY A 215 3.78 6.17 16.46
N TYR A 216 3.80 4.84 16.54
CA TYR A 216 2.60 4.04 16.34
C TYR A 216 1.54 4.30 17.41
N LYS A 217 1.93 4.54 18.67
CA LYS A 217 0.97 4.90 19.73
C LYS A 217 0.21 6.21 19.43
N VAL A 218 0.85 7.17 18.78
CA VAL A 218 0.14 8.38 18.28
C VAL A 218 -0.88 8.01 17.21
N MET A 219 -0.48 7.17 16.24
CA MET A 219 -1.38 6.72 15.16
C MET A 219 -2.56 5.91 15.71
N GLU A 220 -2.33 5.02 16.70
CA GLU A 220 -3.36 4.21 17.35
C GLU A 220 -4.44 5.05 18.02
N ALA A 221 -4.03 6.07 18.78
CA ALA A 221 -4.95 6.96 19.46
C ALA A 221 -5.88 7.71 18.49
N LEU A 222 -5.42 7.98 17.27
CA LEU A 222 -6.18 8.68 16.24
C LEU A 222 -7.08 7.72 15.46
N ILE A 223 -6.52 6.59 14.98
CA ILE A 223 -7.26 5.67 14.13
C ILE A 223 -8.37 4.95 14.89
N LYS A 224 -8.12 4.58 16.15
CA LYS A 224 -9.14 3.93 16.98
C LYS A 224 -10.39 4.79 17.09
N LYS A 225 -10.25 6.09 17.31
CA LYS A 225 -11.39 7.03 17.36
C LYS A 225 -12.18 7.09 16.06
N ALA A 226 -11.52 6.92 14.92
CA ALA A 226 -12.18 6.91 13.62
C ALA A 226 -12.91 5.59 13.39
N ILE A 227 -12.28 4.46 13.72
CA ILE A 227 -12.91 3.13 13.61
C ILE A 227 -14.14 3.03 14.52
N ASP A 228 -14.04 3.47 15.77
CA ASP A 228 -15.13 3.43 16.75
C ASP A 228 -16.37 4.29 16.33
N LYS A 229 -16.21 5.20 15.37
CA LYS A 229 -17.31 6.04 14.83
C LYS A 229 -18.01 5.43 13.63
N VAL A 230 -17.37 4.53 12.88
CA VAL A 230 -17.93 3.92 11.67
C VAL A 230 -18.44 2.50 11.92
N LYS A 231 -18.10 1.90 13.05
CA LYS A 231 -18.63 0.63 13.56
C LYS A 231 -19.84 0.89 14.47
#